data_03b20d2db5e23261c3a3cc7bebb03ff4
#
_entry.id   03b20d2db5e23261c3a3cc7bebb03ff4
#
_cell.length_a   1.000
_cell.length_b   1.000
_cell.length_c   1.000
_cell.angle_alpha   90.00
_cell.angle_beta   90.00
_cell.angle_gamma   90.00
#
_symmetry.space_group_name_H-M   'P 1'
#
loop_
_entity.id
_entity.type
_entity.pdbx_description
1 polymer ?
#
loop_
_entity_poly.entity_id
_entity_poly.type
_entity_poly.pdbx_seq_one_letter_code
_entity_poly.pdbx_strand_id
1 'polypeptide(L)'
;KIKSKGVLNMRKSLEAIKGDKLQNIRNNKIYLVGDVSESFLLVDVETQIAKLYTKANIRRWFRMYEEYVAPVEPVQPVETQNNDKITKDVVTRVIELLGCTAVQKKEYLGAYKEGQRGAVCMIRFSRKGGLHIDMKPSVYEKLDTNYRAKIEVKYNTGIYDRSRGYFRISDVDDLEVLHKVIVAATN
;
A
#
# COMPACT_ATOMS: atom_id res chain seq x y z
N LYS A 1 31.70 -1.85 -23.70
CA LYS A 1 30.60 -0.88 -23.43
C LYS A 1 29.81 -1.13 -22.13
N ILE A 2 30.21 -2.10 -21.29
CA ILE A 2 29.51 -2.45 -20.05
C ILE A 2 29.97 -1.61 -18.84
N LYS A 3 31.11 -0.90 -18.94
CA LYS A 3 31.70 -0.13 -17.83
C LYS A 3 30.94 1.15 -17.42
N SER A 4 30.10 1.74 -18.28
CA SER A 4 29.46 3.02 -17.98
C SER A 4 28.19 2.90 -17.11
N LYS A 5 27.43 1.80 -17.22
CA LYS A 5 26.20 1.60 -16.43
C LYS A 5 26.47 1.37 -14.94
N GLY A 6 27.55 0.63 -14.61
CA GLY A 6 27.90 0.34 -13.22
C GLY A 6 28.35 1.57 -12.41
N VAL A 7 29.06 2.50 -13.02
CA VAL A 7 29.54 3.73 -12.34
C VAL A 7 28.40 4.72 -12.12
N LEU A 8 27.44 4.80 -13.04
CA LEU A 8 26.28 5.70 -12.92
C LEU A 8 25.37 5.26 -11.75
N ASN A 9 25.15 3.94 -11.63
CA ASN A 9 24.30 3.38 -10.55
C ASN A 9 24.97 3.46 -9.17
N MET A 10 26.31 3.40 -9.09
CA MET A 10 27.03 3.57 -7.82
C MET A 10 26.97 5.00 -7.29
N ARG A 11 26.94 6.02 -8.17
CA ARG A 11 26.75 7.41 -7.74
C ARG A 11 25.33 7.67 -7.23
N LYS A 12 24.33 7.08 -7.87
CA LYS A 12 22.92 7.18 -7.44
C LYS A 12 22.66 6.57 -6.06
N SER A 13 23.42 5.53 -5.65
CA SER A 13 23.23 4.92 -4.32
C SER A 13 23.50 5.88 -3.15
N LEU A 14 24.28 6.95 -3.35
CA LEU A 14 24.49 8.00 -2.34
C LEU A 14 23.33 8.99 -2.25
N GLU A 15 22.44 9.01 -3.25
CA GLU A 15 21.25 9.85 -3.30
C GLU A 15 20.01 9.09 -2.75
N ALA A 16 20.20 7.84 -2.32
CA ALA A 16 19.12 7.03 -1.78
C ALA A 16 18.56 7.67 -0.51
N ILE A 17 17.23 7.66 -0.41
CA ILE A 17 16.46 8.16 0.72
C ILE A 17 15.80 7.00 1.48
N LYS A 18 15.24 7.28 2.65
CA LYS A 18 14.48 6.29 3.42
C LYS A 18 13.37 5.65 2.56
N GLY A 19 13.33 4.34 2.55
CA GLY A 19 12.39 3.54 1.76
C GLY A 19 12.94 3.03 0.42
N ASP A 20 14.06 3.57 -0.06
CA ASP A 20 14.72 3.04 -1.26
C ASP A 20 15.31 1.65 -1.01
N LYS A 21 15.46 0.88 -2.09
CA LYS A 21 16.14 -0.40 -2.05
C LYS A 21 17.54 -0.28 -2.66
N LEU A 22 18.54 -0.81 -1.97
CA LEU A 22 19.92 -0.91 -2.44
C LEU A 22 20.32 -2.37 -2.59
N GLN A 23 21.05 -2.69 -3.65
CA GLN A 23 21.64 -4.03 -3.84
C GLN A 23 23.13 -3.98 -3.53
N ASN A 24 23.58 -4.90 -2.67
CA ASN A 24 25.00 -5.09 -2.43
C ASN A 24 25.62 -5.88 -3.58
N ILE A 25 26.61 -5.27 -4.26
CA ILE A 25 27.22 -5.83 -5.47
C ILE A 25 28.14 -7.06 -5.20
N ARG A 26 28.48 -7.34 -3.94
CA ARG A 26 29.34 -8.47 -3.57
C ARG A 26 28.54 -9.76 -3.38
N ASN A 27 27.36 -9.67 -2.74
CA ASN A 27 26.57 -10.83 -2.36
C ASN A 27 25.17 -10.85 -2.97
N ASN A 28 24.86 -9.86 -3.83
CA ASN A 28 23.57 -9.65 -4.48
C ASN A 28 22.37 -9.48 -3.53
N LYS A 29 22.59 -9.34 -2.21
CA LYS A 29 21.50 -9.10 -1.26
C LYS A 29 20.89 -7.75 -1.43
N ILE A 30 19.59 -7.67 -1.14
CA ILE A 30 18.78 -6.44 -1.22
C ILE A 30 18.58 -5.90 0.19
N TYR A 31 18.72 -4.60 0.33
CA TYR A 31 18.58 -3.87 1.58
C TYR A 31 17.61 -2.72 1.40
N LEU A 32 16.74 -2.54 2.40
CA LEU A 32 15.87 -1.38 2.50
C LEU A 32 16.62 -0.27 3.25
N VAL A 33 16.57 0.95 2.74
CA VAL A 33 17.12 2.12 3.43
C VAL A 33 16.16 2.52 4.55
N GLY A 34 16.57 2.29 5.79
CA GLY A 34 15.79 2.63 6.99
C GLY A 34 15.97 4.09 7.38
N ASP A 35 17.21 4.59 7.34
CA ASP A 35 17.53 5.99 7.64
C ASP A 35 18.82 6.42 6.94
N VAL A 36 18.95 7.72 6.71
CA VAL A 36 20.12 8.34 6.09
C VAL A 36 20.50 9.59 6.88
N SER A 37 21.65 9.52 7.56
CA SER A 37 22.24 10.66 8.26
C SER A 37 23.72 10.78 7.87
N GLU A 38 24.64 10.72 8.83
CA GLU A 38 26.07 10.58 8.56
C GLU A 38 26.41 9.17 8.02
N SER A 39 25.58 8.18 8.34
CA SER A 39 25.65 6.80 7.88
C SER A 39 24.29 6.33 7.35
N PHE A 40 24.31 5.26 6.59
CA PHE A 40 23.10 4.61 6.09
C PHE A 40 22.72 3.46 7.01
N LEU A 41 21.52 3.51 7.57
CA LEU A 41 20.89 2.36 8.21
C LEU A 41 20.24 1.50 7.12
N LEU A 42 20.80 0.32 6.86
CA LEU A 42 20.26 -0.62 5.89
C LEU A 42 19.69 -1.85 6.59
N VAL A 43 18.49 -2.25 6.19
CA VAL A 43 17.80 -3.45 6.66
C VAL A 43 17.86 -4.51 5.57
N ASP A 44 18.47 -5.65 5.83
CA ASP A 44 18.48 -6.80 4.92
C ASP A 44 17.05 -7.30 4.75
N VAL A 45 16.55 -7.35 3.51
CA VAL A 45 15.13 -7.65 3.23
C VAL A 45 14.77 -9.09 3.60
N GLU A 46 15.73 -10.03 3.50
CA GLU A 46 15.49 -11.45 3.82
C GLU A 46 15.56 -11.73 5.32
N THR A 47 16.59 -11.19 5.99
CA THR A 47 16.87 -11.53 7.41
C THR A 47 16.30 -10.53 8.39
N GLN A 48 15.81 -9.36 7.91
CA GLN A 48 15.34 -8.22 8.71
C GLN A 48 16.41 -7.66 9.69
N ILE A 49 17.68 -7.97 9.45
CA ILE A 49 18.78 -7.47 10.30
C ILE A 49 19.22 -6.11 9.80
N ALA A 50 19.17 -5.13 10.70
CA ALA A 50 19.63 -3.77 10.43
C ALA A 50 21.14 -3.63 10.66
N LYS A 51 21.84 -2.93 9.76
CA LYS A 51 23.27 -2.61 9.84
C LYS A 51 23.55 -1.18 9.41
N LEU A 52 24.52 -0.56 10.07
CA LEU A 52 25.01 0.77 9.66
C LEU A 52 26.17 0.62 8.65
N TYR A 53 26.09 1.42 7.61
CA TYR A 53 27.09 1.53 6.56
C TYR A 53 27.53 2.98 6.38
N THR A 54 28.84 3.20 6.33
CA THR A 54 29.39 4.53 6.00
C THR A 54 29.10 4.90 4.55
N LYS A 55 29.08 6.18 4.24
CA LYS A 55 28.94 6.67 2.85
C LYS A 55 30.00 6.08 1.90
N ALA A 56 31.22 5.84 2.40
CA ALA A 56 32.29 5.20 1.63
C ALA A 56 31.92 3.74 1.28
N ASN A 57 31.35 3.01 2.21
CA ASN A 57 30.91 1.62 1.98
C ASN A 57 29.71 1.56 1.01
N ILE A 58 28.76 2.49 1.15
CA ILE A 58 27.63 2.60 0.21
C ILE A 58 28.15 2.85 -1.20
N ARG A 59 29.02 3.85 -1.38
CA ARG A 59 29.62 4.17 -2.68
C ARG A 59 30.37 3.00 -3.29
N ARG A 60 31.01 2.18 -2.47
CA ARG A 60 31.89 1.08 -2.92
C ARG A 60 31.15 -0.24 -3.17
N TRP A 61 30.09 -0.52 -2.38
CA TRP A 61 29.50 -1.85 -2.30
C TRP A 61 28.04 -1.92 -2.71
N PHE A 62 27.37 -0.79 -2.91
CA PHE A 62 25.94 -0.78 -3.17
C PHE A 62 25.62 -0.03 -4.46
N ARG A 63 24.52 -0.43 -5.10
CA ARG A 63 23.87 0.26 -6.21
C ARG A 63 22.40 0.39 -5.92
N MET A 64 21.70 1.35 -6.56
CA MET A 64 20.24 1.37 -6.52
C MET A 64 19.70 0.04 -7.06
N TYR A 65 18.80 -0.56 -6.33
CA TYR A 65 18.10 -1.74 -6.79
C TYR A 65 16.97 -1.29 -7.72
N GLU A 66 17.16 -1.51 -8.99
CA GLU A 66 16.08 -1.38 -9.97
C GLU A 66 15.43 -2.77 -10.06
N GLU A 67 14.19 -2.88 -9.63
CA GLU A 67 13.41 -4.09 -9.84
C GLU A 67 13.40 -4.35 -11.35
N TYR A 68 13.95 -5.48 -11.80
CA TYR A 68 13.92 -5.85 -13.20
C TYR A 68 12.46 -6.12 -13.58
N VAL A 69 11.81 -5.10 -14.10
CA VAL A 69 10.60 -5.29 -14.88
C VAL A 69 11.05 -5.91 -16.19
N ALA A 70 10.77 -7.21 -16.38
CA ALA A 70 11.01 -7.86 -17.68
C ALA A 70 10.48 -6.92 -18.78
N PRO A 71 11.21 -6.74 -19.90
CA PRO A 71 10.72 -5.93 -20.99
C PRO A 71 9.35 -6.48 -21.36
N VAL A 72 8.32 -5.76 -20.98
CA VAL A 72 6.99 -5.98 -21.51
C VAL A 72 7.16 -5.69 -23.00
N GLU A 73 6.88 -6.68 -23.86
CA GLU A 73 6.74 -6.42 -25.29
C GLU A 73 5.96 -5.12 -25.46
N PRO A 74 6.29 -4.24 -26.42
CA PRO A 74 5.66 -2.95 -26.54
C PRO A 74 4.15 -3.16 -26.69
N VAL A 75 3.47 -3.20 -25.57
CA VAL A 75 2.04 -3.04 -25.50
C VAL A 75 1.83 -1.65 -26.07
N GLN A 76 1.08 -1.57 -27.17
CA GLN A 76 0.63 -0.32 -27.77
C GLN A 76 0.26 0.65 -26.63
N PRO A 77 0.59 1.96 -26.75
CA PRO A 77 0.32 2.90 -25.68
C PRO A 77 -1.16 2.78 -25.33
N VAL A 78 -1.42 2.10 -24.23
CA VAL A 78 -2.72 2.18 -23.58
C VAL A 78 -2.75 3.62 -23.12
N GLU A 79 -3.55 4.42 -23.79
CA GLU A 79 -3.91 5.76 -23.33
C GLU A 79 -4.22 5.63 -21.84
N THR A 80 -3.42 6.32 -21.03
CA THR A 80 -3.64 6.44 -19.59
C THR A 80 -4.91 7.26 -19.43
N GLN A 81 -6.04 6.62 -19.64
CA GLN A 81 -7.31 7.13 -19.16
C GLN A 81 -7.22 6.99 -17.64
N ASN A 82 -6.94 8.11 -16.99
CA ASN A 82 -7.12 8.34 -15.56
C ASN A 82 -8.60 8.14 -15.19
N ASN A 83 -9.04 6.89 -15.19
CA ASN A 83 -10.32 6.42 -14.68
C ASN A 83 -10.22 4.90 -14.47
N ASP A 84 -9.25 4.45 -13.66
CA ASP A 84 -9.30 3.10 -13.13
C ASP A 84 -10.52 3.00 -12.22
N LYS A 85 -11.65 2.66 -12.84
CA LYS A 85 -12.88 2.33 -12.11
C LYS A 85 -12.50 1.27 -11.09
N ILE A 86 -12.72 1.56 -9.81
CA ILE A 86 -12.54 0.58 -8.75
C ILE A 86 -13.45 -0.61 -9.07
N THR A 87 -12.86 -1.72 -9.50
CA THR A 87 -13.58 -2.94 -9.88
C THR A 87 -13.72 -3.86 -8.67
N LYS A 88 -14.69 -4.77 -8.75
CA LYS A 88 -14.90 -5.77 -7.72
C LYS A 88 -13.66 -6.65 -7.52
N ASP A 89 -12.97 -7.02 -8.58
CA ASP A 89 -11.78 -7.88 -8.52
C ASP A 89 -10.63 -7.19 -7.79
N VAL A 90 -10.42 -5.89 -8.04
CA VAL A 90 -9.43 -5.09 -7.32
C VAL A 90 -9.77 -5.01 -5.83
N VAL A 91 -11.02 -4.74 -5.47
CA VAL A 91 -11.49 -4.70 -4.07
C VAL A 91 -11.33 -6.05 -3.39
N THR A 92 -11.70 -7.15 -4.06
CA THR A 92 -11.51 -8.52 -3.56
C THR A 92 -10.05 -8.78 -3.25
N ARG A 93 -9.16 -8.43 -4.17
CA ARG A 93 -7.71 -8.62 -4.00
C ARG A 93 -7.14 -7.80 -2.83
N VAL A 94 -7.59 -6.57 -2.64
CA VAL A 94 -7.20 -5.75 -1.47
C VAL A 94 -7.61 -6.42 -0.16
N ILE A 95 -8.84 -6.94 -0.08
CA ILE A 95 -9.35 -7.65 1.10
C ILE A 95 -8.49 -8.87 1.42
N GLU A 96 -8.16 -9.68 0.41
CA GLU A 96 -7.38 -10.92 0.55
C GLU A 96 -5.92 -10.63 0.93
N LEU A 97 -5.29 -9.62 0.35
CA LEU A 97 -3.94 -9.18 0.71
C LEU A 97 -3.81 -8.74 2.17
N LEU A 98 -4.92 -8.28 2.78
CA LEU A 98 -4.98 -7.89 4.18
C LEU A 98 -5.37 -9.04 5.12
N GLY A 99 -5.31 -10.29 4.65
CA GLY A 99 -5.60 -11.48 5.44
C GLY A 99 -7.07 -11.65 5.80
N CYS A 100 -7.97 -11.04 5.03
CA CYS A 100 -9.42 -11.22 5.16
C CYS A 100 -9.97 -12.05 4.00
N THR A 101 -11.10 -12.71 4.21
CA THR A 101 -11.84 -13.41 3.16
C THR A 101 -12.91 -12.50 2.58
N ALA A 102 -12.91 -12.33 1.27
CA ALA A 102 -13.93 -11.59 0.55
C ALA A 102 -15.15 -12.50 0.27
N VAL A 103 -16.32 -12.12 0.77
CA VAL A 103 -17.57 -12.89 0.57
C VAL A 103 -18.62 -12.03 -0.10
N GLN A 104 -19.02 -12.42 -1.31
CA GLN A 104 -20.12 -11.75 -2.02
C GLN A 104 -21.47 -12.10 -1.36
N LYS A 105 -22.20 -11.08 -0.97
CA LYS A 105 -23.61 -11.14 -0.57
C LYS A 105 -24.48 -10.47 -1.65
N LYS A 106 -25.80 -10.54 -1.50
CA LYS A 106 -26.74 -10.00 -2.49
C LYS A 106 -26.48 -8.51 -2.80
N GLU A 107 -26.19 -7.70 -1.77
CA GLU A 107 -26.11 -6.24 -1.89
C GLU A 107 -24.72 -5.66 -1.62
N TYR A 108 -23.77 -6.46 -1.14
CA TYR A 108 -22.44 -5.99 -0.75
C TYR A 108 -21.39 -7.09 -0.85
N LEU A 109 -20.13 -6.68 -0.93
CA LEU A 109 -18.95 -7.50 -0.71
C LEU A 109 -18.51 -7.33 0.74
N GLY A 110 -18.55 -8.39 1.54
CA GLY A 110 -18.11 -8.36 2.93
C GLY A 110 -16.66 -8.80 3.07
N ALA A 111 -15.88 -8.08 3.87
CA ALA A 111 -14.56 -8.53 4.33
C ALA A 111 -14.73 -9.26 5.66
N TYR A 112 -14.22 -10.48 5.78
CA TYR A 112 -14.32 -11.31 6.97
C TYR A 112 -12.93 -11.73 7.43
N LYS A 113 -12.64 -11.58 8.72
CA LYS A 113 -11.42 -12.09 9.33
C LYS A 113 -11.72 -13.37 10.10
N GLU A 114 -10.84 -14.36 9.97
CA GLU A 114 -10.95 -15.60 10.72
C GLU A 114 -10.98 -15.32 12.24
N GLY A 115 -11.86 -16.01 12.96
CA GLY A 115 -12.07 -15.82 14.40
C GLY A 115 -12.91 -14.60 14.79
N GLN A 116 -13.30 -13.73 13.87
CA GLN A 116 -14.18 -12.59 14.16
C GLN A 116 -15.64 -12.88 13.78
N ARG A 117 -16.57 -12.48 14.66
CA ARG A 117 -18.02 -12.56 14.37
C ARG A 117 -18.43 -11.44 13.40
N GLY A 118 -18.90 -11.82 12.21
CA GLY A 118 -19.47 -10.92 11.21
C GLY A 118 -18.41 -10.27 10.32
N ALA A 119 -18.86 -9.41 9.41
CA ALA A 119 -17.98 -8.70 8.50
C ALA A 119 -17.21 -7.60 9.24
N VAL A 120 -15.95 -7.46 8.91
CA VAL A 120 -15.04 -6.38 9.33
C VAL A 120 -15.53 -5.05 8.77
N CYS A 121 -15.86 -5.06 7.48
CA CYS A 121 -16.57 -3.98 6.79
C CYS A 121 -17.38 -4.57 5.62
N MET A 122 -18.34 -3.78 5.13
CA MET A 122 -19.18 -4.12 3.99
C MET A 122 -18.98 -3.06 2.90
N ILE A 123 -18.73 -3.50 1.68
CA ILE A 123 -18.41 -2.64 0.55
C ILE A 123 -19.54 -2.75 -0.49
N ARG A 124 -20.11 -1.62 -0.87
CA ARG A 124 -21.06 -1.50 -1.97
C ARG A 124 -20.47 -0.64 -3.06
N PHE A 125 -20.74 -1.01 -4.31
CA PHE A 125 -20.28 -0.26 -5.47
C PHE A 125 -21.29 0.84 -5.79
N SER A 126 -20.83 2.09 -5.81
CA SER A 126 -21.62 3.25 -6.21
C SER A 126 -21.89 3.22 -7.73
N ARG A 127 -23.04 3.71 -8.15
CA ARG A 127 -23.35 3.90 -9.58
C ARG A 127 -22.40 4.88 -10.27
N LYS A 128 -21.76 5.75 -9.50
CA LYS A 128 -20.78 6.73 -9.98
C LYS A 128 -19.35 6.19 -10.11
N GLY A 129 -19.13 4.91 -9.75
CA GLY A 129 -17.83 4.24 -9.87
C GLY A 129 -16.98 4.23 -8.60
N GLY A 130 -17.44 4.84 -7.50
CA GLY A 130 -16.78 4.78 -6.18
C GLY A 130 -17.32 3.65 -5.30
N LEU A 131 -16.88 3.62 -4.05
CA LEU A 131 -17.29 2.67 -3.03
C LEU A 131 -18.10 3.36 -1.92
N HIS A 132 -19.08 2.63 -1.38
CA HIS A 132 -19.62 2.91 -0.05
C HIS A 132 -19.06 1.86 0.91
N ILE A 133 -18.38 2.31 1.96
CA ILE A 133 -17.76 1.45 2.96
C ILE A 133 -18.52 1.59 4.26
N ASP A 134 -19.19 0.51 4.65
CA ASP A 134 -19.96 0.43 5.90
C ASP A 134 -19.17 -0.33 6.96
N MET A 135 -19.03 0.22 8.14
CA MET A 135 -18.26 -0.34 9.24
C MET A 135 -18.94 -0.06 10.60
N LYS A 136 -18.48 -0.70 11.66
CA LYS A 136 -18.86 -0.32 13.02
C LYS A 136 -18.29 1.06 13.36
N PRO A 137 -19.00 1.91 14.14
CA PRO A 137 -18.46 3.21 14.55
C PRO A 137 -17.11 3.10 15.26
N SER A 138 -16.93 2.08 16.11
CA SER A 138 -15.67 1.80 16.80
C SER A 138 -14.48 1.54 15.86
N VAL A 139 -14.70 1.08 14.63
CA VAL A 139 -13.66 0.91 13.62
C VAL A 139 -13.26 2.28 13.06
N TYR A 140 -14.24 3.15 12.79
CA TYR A 140 -13.98 4.50 12.34
C TYR A 140 -13.19 5.31 13.40
N GLU A 141 -13.53 5.15 14.67
CA GLU A 141 -12.84 5.80 15.79
C GLU A 141 -11.38 5.37 15.95
N LYS A 142 -11.02 4.15 15.53
CA LYS A 142 -9.63 3.65 15.52
C LYS A 142 -8.78 4.24 14.39
N LEU A 143 -9.36 4.85 13.37
CA LEU A 143 -8.59 5.55 12.34
C LEU A 143 -7.88 6.76 12.96
N ASP A 144 -6.68 7.04 12.49
CA ASP A 144 -5.91 8.22 12.89
C ASP A 144 -6.72 9.51 12.74
N THR A 145 -6.65 10.41 13.72
CA THR A 145 -7.47 11.62 13.77
C THR A 145 -7.24 12.54 12.56
N ASN A 146 -5.98 12.69 12.12
CA ASN A 146 -5.67 13.52 10.96
C ASN A 146 -6.18 12.86 9.67
N TYR A 147 -6.15 11.52 9.64
CA TYR A 147 -6.69 10.77 8.50
C TYR A 147 -8.21 10.88 8.43
N ARG A 148 -8.91 10.78 9.58
CA ARG A 148 -10.37 11.03 9.66
C ARG A 148 -10.75 12.41 9.14
N ALA A 149 -10.03 13.44 9.56
CA ALA A 149 -10.27 14.80 9.10
C ALA A 149 -10.13 14.94 7.57
N LYS A 150 -9.14 14.26 6.96
CA LYS A 150 -9.00 14.21 5.49
C LYS A 150 -10.17 13.50 4.81
N ILE A 151 -10.64 12.38 5.39
CA ILE A 151 -11.80 11.65 4.88
C ILE A 151 -13.06 12.51 4.93
N GLU A 152 -13.32 13.19 6.04
CA GLU A 152 -14.50 14.04 6.25
C GLU A 152 -14.54 15.24 5.31
N VAL A 153 -13.38 15.75 4.92
CA VAL A 153 -13.30 16.84 3.92
C VAL A 153 -13.57 16.32 2.51
N LYS A 154 -13.07 15.12 2.18
CA LYS A 154 -13.13 14.58 0.82
C LYS A 154 -14.42 13.80 0.52
N TYR A 155 -14.96 13.11 1.52
CA TYR A 155 -16.07 12.18 1.34
C TYR A 155 -17.24 12.49 2.26
N ASN A 156 -18.44 12.08 1.84
CA ASN A 156 -19.60 12.15 2.72
C ASN A 156 -19.55 11.01 3.75
N THR A 157 -19.49 11.38 5.03
CA THR A 157 -19.37 10.44 6.15
C THR A 157 -20.55 10.59 7.10
N GLY A 158 -20.97 9.50 7.73
CA GLY A 158 -22.03 9.55 8.74
C GLY A 158 -22.63 8.21 9.13
N ILE A 159 -23.57 8.26 10.07
CA ILE A 159 -24.34 7.07 10.49
C ILE A 159 -25.33 6.72 9.37
N TYR A 160 -25.13 5.56 8.75
CA TYR A 160 -25.95 5.12 7.62
C TYR A 160 -27.27 4.49 8.05
N ASP A 161 -27.22 3.62 9.02
CA ASP A 161 -28.40 2.88 9.51
C ASP A 161 -28.45 2.98 11.03
N ARG A 162 -29.34 3.84 11.53
CA ARG A 162 -29.52 4.04 12.97
C ARG A 162 -29.99 2.76 13.69
N SER A 163 -30.69 1.87 12.98
CA SER A 163 -31.20 0.60 13.56
C SER A 163 -30.09 -0.42 13.72
N ARG A 164 -29.08 -0.41 12.85
CA ARG A 164 -27.93 -1.33 12.86
C ARG A 164 -26.63 -0.72 13.35
N GLY A 165 -26.61 0.61 13.53
CA GLY A 165 -25.45 1.34 14.06
C GLY A 165 -24.21 1.31 13.15
N TYR A 166 -24.39 1.25 11.82
CA TYR A 166 -23.27 1.32 10.90
C TYR A 166 -22.89 2.76 10.58
N PHE A 167 -21.58 3.01 10.51
CA PHE A 167 -20.98 4.24 9.99
C PHE A 167 -20.58 4.01 8.53
N ARG A 168 -20.86 4.98 7.66
CA ARG A 168 -20.57 4.90 6.23
C ARG A 168 -19.64 6.03 5.79
N ILE A 169 -18.70 5.67 4.92
CA ILE A 169 -17.95 6.58 4.06
C ILE A 169 -18.47 6.35 2.63
N SER A 170 -18.98 7.41 2.00
CA SER A 170 -19.65 7.30 0.69
C SER A 170 -18.79 7.86 -0.44
N ASP A 171 -18.98 7.28 -1.63
CA ASP A 171 -18.36 7.70 -2.91
C ASP A 171 -16.81 7.71 -2.85
N VAL A 172 -16.25 6.76 -2.13
CA VAL A 172 -14.79 6.59 -1.99
C VAL A 172 -14.20 6.18 -3.33
N ASP A 173 -13.29 6.99 -3.84
CA ASP A 173 -12.56 6.79 -5.10
C ASP A 173 -11.10 6.35 -4.88
N ASP A 174 -10.69 6.13 -3.62
CA ASP A 174 -9.34 5.78 -3.22
C ASP A 174 -9.32 4.48 -2.41
N LEU A 175 -8.62 3.49 -2.91
CA LEU A 175 -8.46 2.19 -2.25
C LEU A 175 -7.67 2.26 -0.93
N GLU A 176 -6.89 3.34 -0.71
CA GLU A 176 -6.22 3.56 0.57
C GLU A 176 -7.23 3.65 1.72
N VAL A 177 -8.40 4.25 1.50
CA VAL A 177 -9.45 4.34 2.51
C VAL A 177 -9.94 2.94 2.92
N LEU A 178 -10.19 2.06 1.95
CA LEU A 178 -10.57 0.67 2.22
C LEU A 178 -9.48 -0.07 2.99
N HIS A 179 -8.23 0.08 2.57
CA HIS A 179 -7.07 -0.51 3.24
C HIS A 179 -7.00 -0.09 4.72
N LYS A 180 -7.06 1.22 4.99
CA LYS A 180 -7.00 1.75 6.37
C LYS A 180 -8.17 1.27 7.23
N VAL A 181 -9.37 1.20 6.67
CA VAL A 181 -10.56 0.69 7.37
C VAL A 181 -10.37 -0.79 7.75
N ILE A 182 -9.91 -1.64 6.84
CA ILE A 182 -9.69 -3.06 7.12
C ILE A 182 -8.61 -3.22 8.20
N VAL A 183 -7.48 -2.51 8.09
CA VAL A 183 -6.41 -2.55 9.08
C VAL A 183 -6.93 -2.10 10.46
N ALA A 184 -7.68 -1.00 10.56
CA ALA A 184 -8.25 -0.52 11.81
C ALA A 184 -9.25 -1.53 12.44
N ALA A 185 -9.96 -2.29 11.61
CA ALA A 185 -10.94 -3.25 12.06
C ALA A 185 -10.33 -4.60 12.47
N THR A 186 -9.10 -4.89 12.03
CA THR A 186 -8.42 -6.18 12.26
C THR A 186 -7.37 -6.11 13.37
N ASN A 187 -6.98 -4.90 13.77
CA ASN A 187 -6.15 -4.61 14.94
C ASN A 187 -7.04 -4.22 16.13
#